data_8365f52df1296cd8c6b638ca89393a7e
#
_entry.id   8365f52df1296cd8c6b638ca89393a7e
#
_cell.length_a   1.000
_cell.length_b   1.000
_cell.length_c   1.000
_cell.angle_alpha   90.00
_cell.angle_beta   90.00
_cell.angle_gamma   90.00
#
_symmetry.space_group_name_H-M   'P 1'
#
loop_
_entity.id
_entity.type
_entity.pdbx_description
1 polymer ?
#
loop_
_entity_poly.entity_id
_entity_poly.type
_entity_poly.pdbx_seq_one_letter_code
_entity_poly.pdbx_strand_id
1 'polypeptide(L)'
;MITTLCYLEKDNKYLMLHRTKKENDINKNKWLGVGGKLEKNETPEQCLFREVKEETGLILINYVHRGIVIFNFNDDEPLYMYLYTSKNFSGKVQECSEGDLKWIDKSKIYDLNLWEGDKIFLDLLNKDTPFFYLTLDYEDDNLISSDLKFKEDNFTCFEVFVPENYVKDIVKALSRYNLLKEGNYTDVYAL
;
A
#
# COMPACT_ATOMS: atom_id res chain seq x y z
N MET A 1 -10.71 -1.04 10.44
CA MET A 1 -11.12 -0.70 9.03
C MET A 1 -9.94 -0.93 8.09
N ILE A 2 -10.16 -1.34 6.81
CA ILE A 2 -9.07 -1.56 5.84
C ILE A 2 -9.21 -0.56 4.68
N THR A 3 -8.07 0.00 4.25
CA THR A 3 -7.95 0.91 3.11
C THR A 3 -6.73 0.56 2.26
N THR A 4 -6.67 1.11 1.06
CA THR A 4 -5.48 1.09 0.21
C THR A 4 -4.95 2.50 0.01
N LEU A 5 -3.64 2.63 -0.17
CA LEU A 5 -2.98 3.87 -0.53
C LEU A 5 -1.88 3.56 -1.54
N CYS A 6 -1.89 4.23 -2.70
CA CYS A 6 -0.97 3.99 -3.80
C CYS A 6 -0.25 5.26 -4.21
N TYR A 7 1.07 5.18 -4.33
CA TYR A 7 1.91 6.22 -4.89
C TYR A 7 2.32 5.82 -6.32
N LEU A 8 1.68 6.45 -7.31
CA LEU A 8 2.05 6.30 -8.72
C LEU A 8 3.30 7.13 -9.00
N GLU A 9 4.33 6.49 -9.56
CA GLU A 9 5.63 7.12 -9.80
C GLU A 9 5.93 7.26 -11.29
N LYS A 10 6.34 8.45 -11.71
CA LYS A 10 6.82 8.73 -13.05
C LYS A 10 7.81 9.90 -13.03
N ASP A 11 8.93 9.78 -13.76
CA ASP A 11 9.92 10.86 -13.93
C ASP A 11 10.38 11.50 -12.61
N ASN A 12 10.68 10.64 -11.59
CA ASN A 12 11.05 11.04 -10.23
C ASN A 12 9.99 11.87 -9.49
N LYS A 13 8.71 11.70 -9.85
CA LYS A 13 7.57 12.36 -9.23
C LYS A 13 6.56 11.32 -8.74
N TYR A 14 5.81 11.67 -7.70
CA TYR A 14 4.60 10.97 -7.31
C TYR A 14 3.35 11.74 -7.79
N LEU A 15 2.32 11.01 -8.23
CA LEU A 15 1.00 11.59 -8.41
C LEU A 15 0.35 11.72 -7.04
N MET A 16 0.15 12.97 -6.61
CA MET A 16 -0.41 13.28 -5.30
C MET A 16 -1.80 13.87 -5.47
N LEU A 17 -2.71 13.49 -4.57
CA LEU A 17 -4.06 14.04 -4.46
C LEU A 17 -4.12 15.07 -3.33
N HIS A 18 -4.45 16.32 -3.66
CA HIS A 18 -4.76 17.37 -2.70
C HIS A 18 -6.25 17.31 -2.36
N ARG A 19 -6.58 16.92 -1.16
CA ARG A 19 -7.98 16.72 -0.67
C ARG A 19 -8.66 18.06 -0.42
N THR A 20 -9.35 18.60 -1.44
CA THR A 20 -9.93 19.96 -1.38
C THR A 20 -11.44 20.00 -1.49
N LYS A 21 -12.07 18.93 -2.01
CA LYS A 21 -13.48 18.99 -2.44
C LYS A 21 -14.49 18.43 -1.43
N LYS A 22 -14.06 17.67 -0.42
CA LYS A 22 -14.93 17.14 0.64
C LYS A 22 -14.87 18.02 1.89
N GLU A 23 -16.02 18.47 2.41
CA GLU A 23 -16.05 19.35 3.59
C GLU A 23 -15.80 18.62 4.90
N ASN A 24 -16.37 17.43 5.07
CA ASN A 24 -16.21 16.58 6.28
C ASN A 24 -15.20 15.46 6.02
N ASP A 25 -13.94 15.84 5.80
CA ASP A 25 -12.85 14.92 5.52
C ASP A 25 -11.71 15.17 6.52
N ILE A 26 -11.32 14.14 7.28
CA ILE A 26 -10.16 14.19 8.19
C ILE A 26 -8.88 14.58 7.42
N ASN A 27 -8.83 14.28 6.12
CA ASN A 27 -7.72 14.62 5.25
C ASN A 27 -7.88 15.96 4.53
N LYS A 28 -8.83 16.82 4.95
CA LYS A 28 -9.07 18.11 4.30
C LYS A 28 -7.79 18.93 4.23
N ASN A 29 -7.48 19.45 3.03
CA ASN A 29 -6.26 20.20 2.71
C ASN A 29 -4.94 19.41 2.84
N LYS A 30 -4.97 18.10 3.10
CA LYS A 30 -3.78 17.24 3.08
C LYS A 30 -3.48 16.75 1.66
N TRP A 31 -2.23 16.40 1.43
CA TRP A 31 -1.74 15.75 0.22
C TRP A 31 -1.47 14.27 0.52
N LEU A 32 -2.06 13.39 -0.27
CA LEU A 32 -1.99 11.94 -0.09
C LEU A 32 -1.64 11.25 -1.40
N GLY A 33 -1.34 9.96 -1.34
CA GLY A 33 -1.45 9.07 -2.49
C GLY A 33 -2.91 8.88 -2.91
N VAL A 34 -3.15 8.08 -3.92
CA VAL A 34 -4.50 7.71 -4.38
C VAL A 34 -4.94 6.41 -3.73
N GLY A 35 -6.23 6.28 -3.38
CA GLY A 35 -6.73 5.09 -2.72
C GLY A 35 -7.97 5.35 -1.86
N GLY A 36 -8.52 4.30 -1.29
CA GLY A 36 -9.74 4.40 -0.52
C GLY A 36 -10.06 3.17 0.30
N LYS A 37 -11.29 3.11 0.79
CA LYS A 37 -11.80 2.02 1.63
C LYS A 37 -12.18 0.82 0.80
N LEU A 38 -11.91 -0.38 1.33
CA LEU A 38 -12.41 -1.61 0.73
C LEU A 38 -13.94 -1.63 0.74
N GLU A 39 -14.52 -2.04 -0.37
CA GLU A 39 -15.93 -2.38 -0.47
C GLU A 39 -16.21 -3.80 0.05
N LYS A 40 -17.49 -4.12 0.21
CA LYS A 40 -17.91 -5.45 0.70
C LYS A 40 -17.42 -6.55 -0.26
N ASN A 41 -16.70 -7.52 0.27
CA ASN A 41 -16.12 -8.65 -0.47
C ASN A 41 -14.99 -8.27 -1.46
N GLU A 42 -14.42 -7.10 -1.33
CA GLU A 42 -13.30 -6.64 -2.11
C GLU A 42 -11.97 -7.03 -1.45
N THR A 43 -10.99 -7.47 -2.22
CA THR A 43 -9.61 -7.63 -1.72
C THR A 43 -8.86 -6.30 -1.78
N PRO A 44 -7.76 -6.13 -1.03
CA PRO A 44 -6.95 -4.92 -1.11
C PRO A 44 -6.48 -4.59 -2.53
N GLU A 45 -6.14 -5.62 -3.33
CA GLU A 45 -5.71 -5.43 -4.72
C GLU A 45 -6.86 -4.99 -5.61
N GLN A 46 -8.06 -5.55 -5.44
CA GLN A 46 -9.25 -5.11 -6.19
C GLN A 46 -9.58 -3.66 -5.87
N CYS A 47 -9.54 -3.26 -4.60
CA CYS A 47 -9.69 -1.88 -4.16
C CYS A 47 -8.62 -0.98 -4.79
N LEU A 48 -7.35 -1.38 -4.76
CA LEU A 48 -6.26 -0.66 -5.39
C LEU A 48 -6.54 -0.35 -6.86
N PHE A 49 -6.92 -1.36 -7.66
CA PHE A 49 -7.20 -1.16 -9.08
C PHE A 49 -8.41 -0.27 -9.32
N ARG A 50 -9.48 -0.44 -8.55
CA ARG A 50 -10.70 0.37 -8.64
C ARG A 50 -10.41 1.83 -8.30
N GLU A 51 -9.83 2.08 -7.12
CA GLU A 51 -9.57 3.44 -6.63
C GLU A 51 -8.61 4.22 -7.54
N VAL A 52 -7.51 3.59 -7.97
CA VAL A 52 -6.59 4.25 -8.91
C VAL A 52 -7.31 4.64 -10.20
N LYS A 53 -8.18 3.77 -10.72
CA LYS A 53 -8.94 4.08 -11.94
C LYS A 53 -9.97 5.18 -11.71
N GLU A 54 -10.73 5.12 -10.61
CA GLU A 54 -11.78 6.09 -10.28
C GLU A 54 -11.22 7.48 -9.98
N GLU A 55 -10.17 7.56 -9.16
CA GLU A 55 -9.59 8.83 -8.76
C GLU A 55 -8.72 9.47 -9.84
N THR A 56 -8.03 8.66 -10.66
CA THR A 56 -7.03 9.20 -11.61
C THR A 56 -7.35 9.00 -13.08
N GLY A 57 -8.24 8.06 -13.43
CA GLY A 57 -8.45 7.60 -14.80
C GLY A 57 -7.34 6.69 -15.34
N LEU A 58 -6.28 6.45 -14.56
CA LEU A 58 -5.18 5.58 -14.95
C LEU A 58 -5.52 4.11 -14.71
N ILE A 59 -4.94 3.23 -15.52
CA ILE A 59 -5.08 1.78 -15.40
C ILE A 59 -3.73 1.21 -14.97
N LEU A 60 -3.68 0.61 -13.78
CA LEU A 60 -2.48 -0.09 -13.28
C LEU A 60 -2.19 -1.32 -14.16
N ILE A 61 -0.90 -1.53 -14.46
CA ILE A 61 -0.39 -2.72 -15.15
C ILE A 61 0.27 -3.64 -14.12
N ASN A 62 1.05 -3.08 -13.19
CA ASN A 62 1.59 -3.79 -12.04
C ASN A 62 1.71 -2.86 -10.84
N TYR A 63 2.02 -3.43 -9.70
CA TYR A 63 2.23 -2.72 -8.44
C TYR A 63 3.23 -3.47 -7.55
N VAL A 64 3.75 -2.78 -6.55
CA VAL A 64 4.53 -3.37 -5.48
C VAL A 64 3.81 -3.08 -4.16
N HIS A 65 3.49 -4.12 -3.38
CA HIS A 65 2.99 -3.99 -2.02
C HIS A 65 4.17 -3.68 -1.10
N ARG A 66 4.20 -2.48 -0.55
CA ARG A 66 5.35 -1.94 0.18
C ARG A 66 5.29 -2.20 1.68
N GLY A 67 4.10 -2.23 2.22
CA GLY A 67 3.90 -2.42 3.66
C GLY A 67 2.46 -2.23 4.08
N ILE A 68 2.23 -2.36 5.38
CA ILE A 68 0.95 -2.05 6.02
C ILE A 68 1.21 -0.97 7.06
N VAL A 69 0.51 0.15 6.94
CA VAL A 69 0.51 1.22 7.94
C VAL A 69 -0.72 1.05 8.80
N ILE A 70 -0.52 0.92 10.11
CA ILE A 70 -1.57 0.83 11.12
C ILE A 70 -1.72 2.23 11.71
N PHE A 71 -2.84 2.86 11.44
CA PHE A 71 -3.14 4.20 11.89
C PHE A 71 -4.14 4.12 13.04
N ASN A 72 -3.69 4.47 14.24
CA ASN A 72 -4.49 4.59 15.43
C ASN A 72 -4.79 6.08 15.65
N PHE A 73 -6.07 6.43 15.74
CA PHE A 73 -6.51 7.80 15.90
C PHE A 73 -7.44 7.91 17.10
N ASN A 74 -6.97 8.54 18.16
CA ASN A 74 -7.67 8.62 19.45
C ASN A 74 -8.11 7.22 19.91
N ASP A 75 -9.37 7.09 20.35
CA ASP A 75 -9.99 5.82 20.77
C ASP A 75 -10.74 5.10 19.64
N ASP A 76 -10.55 5.52 18.37
CA ASP A 76 -11.20 4.91 17.22
C ASP A 76 -10.63 3.52 16.90
N GLU A 77 -11.40 2.72 16.15
CA GLU A 77 -10.94 1.45 15.61
C GLU A 77 -9.74 1.63 14.66
N PRO A 78 -8.67 0.83 14.81
CA PRO A 78 -7.50 0.94 13.94
C PRO A 78 -7.81 0.92 12.46
N LEU A 79 -7.15 1.79 11.71
CA LEU A 79 -7.16 1.81 10.26
C LEU A 79 -5.92 1.10 9.72
N TYR A 80 -6.12 0.04 8.92
CA TYR A 80 -5.04 -0.69 8.26
C TYR A 80 -4.94 -0.20 6.81
N MET A 81 -3.89 0.56 6.50
CA MET A 81 -3.61 1.04 5.15
C MET A 81 -2.62 0.12 4.45
N TYR A 82 -3.07 -0.57 3.40
CA TYR A 82 -2.23 -1.35 2.52
C TYR A 82 -1.54 -0.40 1.55
N LEU A 83 -0.21 -0.26 1.69
CA LEU A 83 0.59 0.71 0.98
C LEU A 83 1.23 0.12 -0.27
N TYR A 84 0.97 0.75 -1.41
CA TYR A 84 1.44 0.30 -2.71
C TYR A 84 2.22 1.38 -3.45
N THR A 85 3.10 0.94 -4.36
CA THR A 85 3.71 1.81 -5.36
C THR A 85 3.54 1.21 -6.75
N SER A 86 3.47 2.05 -7.78
CA SER A 86 3.49 1.59 -9.16
C SER A 86 4.25 2.56 -10.07
N LYS A 87 5.06 1.99 -10.97
CA LYS A 87 5.73 2.70 -12.07
C LYS A 87 5.13 2.35 -13.44
N ASN A 88 4.25 1.33 -13.48
CA ASN A 88 3.67 0.81 -14.72
C ASN A 88 2.15 0.98 -14.72
N PHE A 89 1.71 1.95 -15.45
CA PHE A 89 0.29 2.27 -15.67
C PHE A 89 0.10 2.88 -17.05
N SER A 90 -1.13 2.89 -17.55
CA SER A 90 -1.51 3.47 -18.84
C SER A 90 -2.69 4.42 -18.70
N GLY A 91 -2.97 5.18 -19.73
CA GLY A 91 -4.07 6.13 -19.75
C GLY A 91 -3.61 7.58 -19.56
N LYS A 92 -4.56 8.46 -19.27
CA LYS A 92 -4.33 9.88 -18.99
C LYS A 92 -4.99 10.25 -17.67
N VAL A 93 -4.29 11.06 -16.88
CA VAL A 93 -4.85 11.60 -15.64
C VAL A 93 -6.10 12.41 -15.95
N GLN A 94 -7.18 12.15 -15.24
CA GLN A 94 -8.47 12.81 -15.31
C GLN A 94 -8.70 13.65 -14.05
N GLU A 95 -9.75 14.47 -14.06
CA GLU A 95 -10.16 15.20 -12.86
C GLU A 95 -10.66 14.23 -11.79
N CYS A 96 -10.22 14.45 -10.56
CA CYS A 96 -10.69 13.72 -9.38
C CYS A 96 -11.84 14.46 -8.70
N SER A 97 -12.89 13.74 -8.30
CA SER A 97 -14.03 14.30 -7.56
C SER A 97 -13.68 14.69 -6.12
N GLU A 98 -12.57 14.18 -5.57
CA GLU A 98 -12.18 14.37 -4.18
C GLU A 98 -11.15 15.48 -3.97
N GLY A 99 -10.49 15.92 -5.05
CA GLY A 99 -9.46 16.95 -4.96
C GLY A 99 -8.73 17.20 -6.27
N ASP A 100 -7.54 17.76 -6.17
CA ASP A 100 -6.70 18.11 -7.30
C ASP A 100 -5.49 17.17 -7.39
N LEU A 101 -5.32 16.52 -8.54
CA LEU A 101 -4.19 15.65 -8.82
C LEU A 101 -3.02 16.44 -9.39
N LYS A 102 -1.82 16.23 -8.82
CA LYS A 102 -0.58 16.85 -9.33
C LYS A 102 0.60 15.88 -9.25
N TRP A 103 1.43 15.91 -10.29
CA TRP A 103 2.75 15.27 -10.27
C TRP A 103 3.71 16.14 -9.48
N ILE A 104 4.09 15.69 -8.29
CA ILE A 104 4.98 16.38 -7.37
C ILE A 104 6.37 15.73 -7.40
N ASP A 105 7.41 16.50 -7.56
CA ASP A 105 8.79 16.03 -7.46
C ASP A 105 9.05 15.43 -6.07
N LYS A 106 9.70 14.27 -6.01
CA LYS A 106 9.95 13.58 -4.74
C LYS A 106 10.74 14.44 -3.74
N SER A 107 11.60 15.33 -4.21
CA SER A 107 12.35 16.25 -3.36
C SER A 107 11.49 17.35 -2.72
N LYS A 108 10.29 17.60 -3.26
CA LYS A 108 9.37 18.66 -2.80
C LYS A 108 8.18 18.14 -2.01
N ILE A 109 8.04 16.81 -1.86
CA ILE A 109 6.89 16.22 -1.19
C ILE A 109 6.80 16.67 0.27
N TYR A 110 7.94 16.80 0.94
CA TYR A 110 7.99 17.18 2.35
C TYR A 110 7.64 18.64 2.62
N ASP A 111 7.54 19.47 1.58
CA ASP A 111 7.08 20.86 1.66
C ASP A 111 5.53 20.94 1.64
N LEU A 112 4.85 19.83 1.36
CA LEU A 112 3.40 19.75 1.31
C LEU A 112 2.79 19.60 2.69
N ASN A 113 1.49 19.95 2.81
CA ASN A 113 0.72 19.66 4.02
C ASN A 113 0.37 18.17 4.10
N LEU A 114 1.26 17.39 4.69
CA LEU A 114 1.13 15.94 4.92
C LEU A 114 0.74 15.69 6.39
N TRP A 115 0.29 14.46 6.68
CA TRP A 115 0.36 13.95 8.03
C TRP A 115 1.83 13.70 8.40
N GLU A 116 2.19 13.91 9.67
CA GLU A 116 3.59 13.71 10.10
C GLU A 116 4.05 12.25 9.89
N GLY A 117 3.17 11.28 10.14
CA GLY A 117 3.44 9.87 9.90
C GLY A 117 3.63 9.52 8.43
N ASP A 118 3.00 10.26 7.51
CA ASP A 118 3.17 10.03 6.06
C ASP A 118 4.61 10.29 5.62
N LYS A 119 5.28 11.23 6.26
CA LYS A 119 6.70 11.53 5.98
C LYS A 119 7.60 10.33 6.28
N ILE A 120 7.24 9.51 7.29
CA ILE A 120 8.00 8.32 7.67
C ILE A 120 7.92 7.27 6.56
N PHE A 121 6.72 6.89 6.13
CA PHE A 121 6.63 5.86 5.09
C PHE A 121 7.03 6.37 3.69
N LEU A 122 6.86 7.66 3.39
CA LEU A 122 7.40 8.25 2.15
C LEU A 122 8.94 8.15 2.10
N ASP A 123 9.62 8.34 3.22
CA ASP A 123 11.07 8.13 3.32
C ASP A 123 11.44 6.67 3.07
N LEU A 124 10.68 5.72 3.63
CA LEU A 124 10.86 4.28 3.38
C LEU A 124 10.64 3.92 1.90
N LEU A 125 9.60 4.48 1.27
CA LEU A 125 9.35 4.28 -0.17
C LEU A 125 10.48 4.84 -1.04
N ASN A 126 11.02 6.01 -0.70
CA ASN A 126 12.11 6.63 -1.44
C ASN A 126 13.44 5.86 -1.32
N LYS A 127 13.66 5.17 -0.19
CA LYS A 127 14.83 4.33 0.06
C LYS A 127 14.69 2.91 -0.49
N ASP A 128 13.54 2.58 -1.07
CA ASP A 128 13.22 1.23 -1.59
C ASP A 128 13.45 0.12 -0.55
N THR A 129 12.99 0.36 0.69
CA THR A 129 13.17 -0.57 1.81
C THR A 129 12.39 -1.88 1.61
N PRO A 130 12.75 -2.98 2.31
CA PRO A 130 11.94 -4.18 2.37
C PRO A 130 10.52 -3.91 2.87
N PHE A 131 9.63 -4.89 2.73
CA PHE A 131 8.26 -4.81 3.25
C PHE A 131 8.25 -4.51 4.74
N PHE A 132 7.36 -3.60 5.16
CA PHE A 132 7.32 -3.12 6.54
C PHE A 132 5.89 -3.06 7.12
N TYR A 133 5.84 -3.08 8.44
CA TYR A 133 4.69 -2.72 9.26
C TYR A 133 5.05 -1.44 10.02
N LEU A 134 4.23 -0.41 9.87
CA LEU A 134 4.44 0.87 10.53
C LEU A 134 3.18 1.22 11.33
N THR A 135 3.29 1.26 12.66
CA THR A 135 2.20 1.73 13.53
C THR A 135 2.39 3.21 13.80
N LEU A 136 1.33 3.98 13.67
CA LEU A 136 1.28 5.42 13.91
C LEU A 136 0.16 5.72 14.90
N ASP A 137 0.50 6.27 16.04
CA ASP A 137 -0.46 6.64 17.08
C ASP A 137 -0.66 8.15 17.09
N TYR A 138 -1.91 8.58 16.94
CA TYR A 138 -2.30 9.98 16.90
C TYR A 138 -3.26 10.33 18.02
N GLU A 139 -3.05 11.49 18.63
CA GLU A 139 -4.04 12.21 19.41
C GLU A 139 -4.38 13.49 18.66
N ASP A 140 -5.62 13.62 18.22
CA ASP A 140 -6.04 14.65 17.27
C ASP A 140 -5.11 14.68 16.03
N ASP A 141 -4.56 15.85 15.69
CA ASP A 141 -3.66 15.98 14.54
C ASP A 141 -2.18 15.72 14.90
N ASN A 142 -1.86 15.30 16.14
CA ASN A 142 -0.49 15.13 16.59
C ASN A 142 -0.07 13.67 16.56
N LEU A 143 1.04 13.38 15.89
CA LEU A 143 1.70 12.08 15.95
C LEU A 143 2.38 11.93 17.33
N ILE A 144 1.89 10.99 18.15
CA ILE A 144 2.40 10.73 19.50
C ILE A 144 3.52 9.71 19.48
N SER A 145 3.35 8.64 18.71
CA SER A 145 4.35 7.58 18.58
C SER A 145 4.36 6.94 17.19
N SER A 146 5.47 6.28 16.86
CA SER A 146 5.59 5.44 15.69
C SER A 146 6.42 4.20 16.02
N ASP A 147 5.99 3.02 15.54
CA ASP A 147 6.73 1.76 15.64
C ASP A 147 6.91 1.15 14.26
N LEU A 148 8.17 0.92 13.85
CA LEU A 148 8.53 0.38 12.55
C LEU A 148 9.11 -1.01 12.69
N LYS A 149 8.54 -1.97 11.98
CA LYS A 149 9.06 -3.35 11.87
C LYS A 149 9.19 -3.72 10.41
N PHE A 150 10.35 -4.25 10.04
CA PHE A 150 10.51 -4.86 8.73
C PHE A 150 10.06 -6.32 8.80
N LYS A 151 9.45 -6.79 7.70
CA LYS A 151 9.24 -8.22 7.55
C LYS A 151 10.62 -8.89 7.54
N GLU A 152 10.86 -9.73 8.53
CA GLU A 152 12.09 -10.52 8.54
C GLU A 152 12.07 -11.46 7.32
N ASP A 153 13.05 -11.29 6.43
CA ASP A 153 13.21 -12.09 5.20
C ASP A 153 13.75 -13.50 5.52
N ASN A 154 13.06 -14.20 6.43
CA ASN A 154 13.36 -15.63 6.67
C ASN A 154 12.69 -16.53 5.62
N PHE A 155 11.87 -15.97 4.72
CA PHE A 155 11.15 -16.75 3.73
C PHE A 155 11.13 -16.04 2.37
N THR A 156 11.52 -16.77 1.33
CA THR A 156 11.25 -16.37 -0.06
C THR A 156 9.89 -16.92 -0.46
N CYS A 157 8.92 -16.06 -0.72
CA CYS A 157 7.63 -16.48 -1.25
C CYS A 157 7.78 -16.69 -2.77
N PHE A 158 7.51 -17.91 -3.22
CA PHE A 158 7.36 -18.23 -4.65
C PHE A 158 5.90 -18.48 -4.94
N GLU A 159 5.34 -17.69 -5.81
CA GLU A 159 4.01 -17.93 -6.35
C GLU A 159 4.13 -18.68 -7.68
N VAL A 160 3.58 -19.89 -7.73
CA VAL A 160 3.70 -20.75 -8.91
C VAL A 160 2.31 -21.17 -9.37
N PHE A 161 1.94 -20.74 -10.58
CA PHE A 161 0.69 -21.15 -11.21
C PHE A 161 0.90 -22.45 -11.99
N VAL A 162 0.26 -23.50 -11.54
CA VAL A 162 0.34 -24.83 -12.16
C VAL A 162 -1.05 -25.43 -12.36
N PRO A 163 -1.26 -26.26 -13.40
CA PRO A 163 -2.49 -27.02 -13.54
C PRO A 163 -2.71 -27.91 -12.31
N GLU A 164 -3.96 -28.03 -11.86
CA GLU A 164 -4.35 -28.72 -10.62
C GLU A 164 -3.79 -30.14 -10.49
N ASN A 165 -3.71 -30.88 -11.59
CA ASN A 165 -3.18 -32.24 -11.63
C ASN A 165 -1.67 -32.35 -11.30
N TYR A 166 -0.88 -31.26 -11.36
CA TYR A 166 0.54 -31.24 -11.04
C TYR A 166 0.85 -30.69 -9.64
N VAL A 167 -0.14 -30.13 -8.93
CA VAL A 167 0.09 -29.51 -7.61
C VAL A 167 0.73 -30.48 -6.63
N LYS A 168 0.23 -31.73 -6.55
CA LYS A 168 0.77 -32.75 -5.63
C LYS A 168 2.24 -33.10 -5.91
N ASP A 169 2.61 -33.16 -7.17
CA ASP A 169 3.99 -33.50 -7.55
C ASP A 169 4.95 -32.37 -7.22
N ILE A 170 4.53 -31.11 -7.42
CA ILE A 170 5.31 -29.93 -7.06
C ILE A 170 5.45 -29.80 -5.56
N VAL A 171 4.38 -29.93 -4.78
CA VAL A 171 4.43 -29.93 -3.31
C VAL A 171 5.41 -30.99 -2.82
N LYS A 172 5.33 -32.22 -3.35
CA LYS A 172 6.24 -33.32 -2.99
C LYS A 172 7.70 -33.03 -3.36
N ALA A 173 7.94 -32.37 -4.48
CA ALA A 173 9.28 -31.97 -4.89
C ALA A 173 9.86 -30.90 -3.97
N LEU A 174 9.07 -29.86 -3.65
CA LEU A 174 9.48 -28.77 -2.76
C LEU A 174 9.74 -29.26 -1.33
N SER A 175 8.89 -30.18 -0.81
CA SER A 175 9.06 -30.79 0.51
C SER A 175 10.39 -31.57 0.64
N ARG A 176 10.85 -32.23 -0.43
CA ARG A 176 12.15 -32.95 -0.45
C ARG A 176 13.35 -32.03 -0.20
N TYR A 177 13.26 -30.78 -0.61
CA TYR A 177 14.32 -29.78 -0.43
C TYR A 177 14.11 -28.93 0.82
N ASN A 178 13.12 -29.27 1.67
CA ASN A 178 12.81 -28.54 2.89
C ASN A 178 12.43 -27.08 2.64
N LEU A 179 11.86 -26.78 1.48
CA LEU A 179 11.49 -25.44 1.04
C LEU A 179 10.09 -25.00 1.49
N LEU A 180 9.28 -25.94 2.02
CA LEU A 180 7.93 -25.66 2.56
C LEU A 180 7.98 -25.69 4.09
N LYS A 181 8.68 -24.70 4.67
CA LYS A 181 8.76 -24.55 6.13
C LYS A 181 8.47 -23.13 6.54
N GLU A 182 7.66 -22.96 7.57
CA GLU A 182 7.44 -21.70 8.28
C GLU A 182 7.57 -21.94 9.79
N GLY A 183 8.68 -21.47 10.39
CA GLY A 183 8.99 -21.71 11.78
C GLY A 183 9.08 -23.20 12.11
N ASN A 184 8.19 -23.70 12.98
CA ASN A 184 8.08 -25.12 13.35
C ASN A 184 7.12 -25.92 12.47
N TYR A 185 6.53 -25.31 11.43
CA TYR A 185 5.61 -25.97 10.52
C TYR A 185 6.32 -26.45 9.25
N THR A 186 5.86 -27.57 8.72
CA THR A 186 6.34 -28.13 7.43
C THR A 186 5.15 -28.22 6.46
N ASP A 187 5.44 -28.23 5.15
CA ASP A 187 4.44 -28.36 4.09
C ASP A 187 3.37 -27.26 4.10
N VAL A 188 3.78 -25.99 4.38
CA VAL A 188 2.90 -24.81 4.34
C VAL A 188 2.72 -24.39 2.89
N TYR A 189 1.47 -24.44 2.39
CA TYR A 189 1.07 -23.96 1.07
C TYR A 189 -0.42 -23.59 1.09
N ALA A 190 -0.81 -22.66 0.20
CA ALA A 190 -2.20 -22.31 -0.06
C ALA A 190 -2.69 -23.00 -1.36
N LEU A 191 -3.90 -23.49 -1.34
CA LEU A 191 -4.61 -24.04 -2.52
C LEU A 191 -5.61 -23.02 -3.05
#